data_bb1be58d32712140450f373e42759f09
#
_entry.id   bb1be58d32712140450f373e42759f09
#
_cell.length_a   1.000
_cell.length_b   1.000
_cell.length_c   1.000
_cell.angle_alpha   90.00
_cell.angle_beta   90.00
_cell.angle_gamma   90.00
#
_symmetry.space_group_name_H-M   'P 1'
#
loop_
_entity.id
_entity.type
_entity.pdbx_description
1 polymer ?
#
loop_
_entity_poly.entity_id
_entity_poly.type
_entity_poly.pdbx_seq_one_letter_code
_entity_poly.pdbx_strand_id
1 'polypeptide(L)'
;MKLTEKPFYLNDEAIAWVEDTLESLTVDEKIGQLFVPIGYSTEKEYLDHLASFNIGGLFFRPGNAVEVRDTYQYIQEISKVPLLTTANLEDGGNGAAFEATAYGRQMAIAAANDPKFAYTLGEIAAKDGKAVGVNWGFSPVIDLDFNFRNPITNVRTYGSDIDTVISNAKAYTKALHDQHVMTSIKHFPGDGADERDQHLLTSVNHLSMPAWEKTFGLVYKELIDFGTKAVMVGHIALPAFTRDDMPATLSPKILKDLLRKQLRFNGLVITDASPMVGFCAAMKRSEAIPYTIEAGCDMLLFNRVFEEDVQYMKDGLANGILSHERLDEAVTRILAAKASLGLHKQIEHGSAMFEDRKKDQAELADHSVTLVKDSQKLLPLSPEKHKKVLLQMLGNFDSNERVSQKVKTELEQLGFDVTVYEPETNFWDLETVQSFSSKYDIVLYVANIENASNQTVARINWHTLFGLGNNLPWFVKEIPTLLISFGNPYHLFDLPMVETVVNTYCNYDHFIEAGISKLVGKSPFKGVSPVNPFCNNDLLKELNDAN
;
A
#
# COMPACT_ATOMS: atom_id res chain seq x y z
N MET A 1 10.36 -28.18 7.59
CA MET A 1 10.05 -26.96 8.39
C MET A 1 10.75 -27.04 9.71
N LYS A 2 11.24 -25.93 10.27
CA LYS A 2 11.93 -25.88 11.56
C LYS A 2 11.30 -24.79 12.43
N LEU A 3 10.62 -25.20 13.48
CA LEU A 3 9.85 -24.30 14.36
C LEU A 3 10.76 -23.52 15.34
N THR A 4 11.92 -24.08 15.71
CA THR A 4 12.91 -23.45 16.58
C THR A 4 13.76 -22.38 15.88
N GLU A 5 13.76 -22.37 14.53
CA GLU A 5 14.53 -21.43 13.73
C GLU A 5 13.70 -20.22 13.29
N LYS A 6 14.39 -19.24 12.71
CA LYS A 6 13.79 -18.07 12.04
C LYS A 6 12.67 -18.49 11.08
N PRO A 7 11.54 -17.77 11.02
CA PRO A 7 11.21 -16.56 11.78
C PRO A 7 10.39 -16.83 13.05
N PHE A 8 10.09 -18.08 13.38
CA PHE A 8 9.16 -18.43 14.47
C PHE A 8 9.82 -18.41 15.84
N TYR A 9 11.04 -18.98 15.99
CA TYR A 9 11.80 -19.07 17.25
C TYR A 9 10.98 -19.64 18.41
N LEU A 10 10.18 -20.69 18.16
CA LEU A 10 9.34 -21.31 19.19
C LEU A 10 10.17 -22.07 20.23
N ASN A 11 9.76 -21.96 21.48
CA ASN A 11 10.23 -22.81 22.56
C ASN A 11 9.43 -24.12 22.62
N ASP A 12 9.85 -25.05 23.49
CA ASP A 12 9.25 -26.40 23.60
C ASP A 12 7.74 -26.34 23.93
N GLU A 13 7.31 -25.41 24.80
CA GLU A 13 5.90 -25.22 25.16
C GLU A 13 5.06 -24.83 23.94
N ALA A 14 5.55 -23.87 23.15
CA ALA A 14 4.87 -23.42 21.96
C ALA A 14 4.86 -24.48 20.85
N ILE A 15 5.92 -25.29 20.74
CA ILE A 15 5.98 -26.42 19.81
C ILE A 15 4.96 -27.48 20.20
N ALA A 16 4.91 -27.86 21.48
CA ALA A 16 3.93 -28.82 21.99
C ALA A 16 2.50 -28.35 21.70
N TRP A 17 2.20 -27.05 21.93
CA TRP A 17 0.89 -26.49 21.58
C TRP A 17 0.57 -26.61 20.08
N VAL A 18 1.55 -26.38 19.20
CA VAL A 18 1.37 -26.53 17.74
C VAL A 18 1.03 -27.97 17.38
N GLU A 19 1.78 -28.94 17.92
CA GLU A 19 1.62 -30.36 17.63
C GLU A 19 0.29 -30.89 18.17
N ASP A 20 -0.02 -30.65 19.46
CA ASP A 20 -1.28 -31.05 20.09
C ASP A 20 -2.50 -30.45 19.39
N THR A 21 -2.41 -29.17 19.00
CA THR A 21 -3.51 -28.50 18.28
C THR A 21 -3.70 -29.15 16.91
N LEU A 22 -2.62 -29.35 16.14
CA LEU A 22 -2.70 -29.98 14.82
C LEU A 22 -3.34 -31.37 14.88
N GLU A 23 -2.98 -32.19 15.88
CA GLU A 23 -3.55 -33.53 16.09
C GLU A 23 -5.01 -33.48 16.49
N SER A 24 -5.44 -32.46 17.24
CA SER A 24 -6.82 -32.32 17.72
C SER A 24 -7.80 -31.85 16.64
N LEU A 25 -7.32 -31.30 15.52
CA LEU A 25 -8.14 -30.76 14.46
C LEU A 25 -8.62 -31.86 13.50
N THR A 26 -9.92 -31.87 13.21
CA THR A 26 -10.47 -32.63 12.10
C THR A 26 -9.97 -32.10 10.76
N VAL A 27 -10.12 -32.87 9.68
CA VAL A 27 -9.76 -32.45 8.33
C VAL A 27 -10.51 -31.16 7.93
N ASP A 28 -11.80 -31.07 8.24
CA ASP A 28 -12.60 -29.89 7.95
C ASP A 28 -12.13 -28.65 8.71
N GLU A 29 -11.76 -28.81 9.97
CA GLU A 29 -11.19 -27.73 10.79
C GLU A 29 -9.79 -27.29 10.29
N LYS A 30 -8.96 -28.23 9.82
CA LYS A 30 -7.68 -27.92 9.17
C LYS A 30 -7.89 -27.13 7.87
N ILE A 31 -8.87 -27.50 7.07
CA ILE A 31 -9.25 -26.75 5.86
C ILE A 31 -9.66 -25.32 6.22
N GLY A 32 -10.46 -25.13 7.26
CA GLY A 32 -10.87 -23.80 7.73
C GLY A 32 -9.67 -22.90 8.07
N GLN A 33 -8.61 -23.46 8.69
CA GLN A 33 -7.40 -22.71 9.03
C GLN A 33 -6.69 -22.09 7.82
N LEU A 34 -6.92 -22.59 6.60
CA LEU A 34 -6.29 -22.06 5.39
C LEU A 34 -6.88 -20.72 4.94
N PHE A 35 -7.99 -20.27 5.49
CA PHE A 35 -8.72 -19.11 4.99
C PHE A 35 -8.61 -17.87 5.88
N VAL A 36 -8.48 -16.71 5.21
CA VAL A 36 -8.59 -15.37 5.79
C VAL A 36 -9.68 -14.62 5.02
N PRO A 37 -10.97 -14.82 5.34
CA PRO A 37 -12.05 -14.12 4.68
C PRO A 37 -12.08 -12.62 5.02
N ILE A 38 -12.79 -11.82 4.20
CA ILE A 38 -13.21 -10.47 4.58
C ILE A 38 -14.47 -10.60 5.44
N GLY A 39 -14.47 -9.91 6.59
CA GLY A 39 -15.68 -9.66 7.35
C GLY A 39 -16.54 -8.59 6.70
N TYR A 40 -17.78 -8.94 6.34
CA TYR A 40 -18.75 -8.04 5.73
C TYR A 40 -19.82 -7.55 6.70
N SER A 41 -19.89 -8.14 7.89
CA SER A 41 -20.86 -7.80 8.92
C SER A 41 -20.26 -7.96 10.31
N THR A 42 -20.70 -7.13 11.24
CA THR A 42 -20.39 -7.19 12.67
C THR A 42 -21.44 -7.96 13.47
N GLU A 43 -22.50 -8.46 12.79
CA GLU A 43 -23.58 -9.22 13.42
C GLU A 43 -23.08 -10.57 13.94
N LYS A 44 -23.49 -10.91 15.16
CA LYS A 44 -23.04 -12.12 15.84
C LYS A 44 -23.35 -13.40 15.05
N GLU A 45 -24.54 -13.50 14.45
CA GLU A 45 -24.93 -14.67 13.64
C GLU A 45 -23.96 -14.90 12.47
N TYR A 46 -23.51 -13.82 11.81
CA TYR A 46 -22.51 -13.90 10.75
C TYR A 46 -21.14 -14.34 11.29
N LEU A 47 -20.73 -13.80 12.43
CA LEU A 47 -19.45 -14.14 13.05
C LEU A 47 -19.45 -15.59 13.58
N ASP A 48 -20.54 -16.05 14.18
CA ASP A 48 -20.75 -17.45 14.60
C ASP A 48 -20.65 -18.39 13.40
N HIS A 49 -21.25 -18.01 12.27
CA HIS A 49 -21.15 -18.76 11.03
C HIS A 49 -19.71 -18.90 10.56
N LEU A 50 -18.94 -17.80 10.48
CA LEU A 50 -17.52 -17.87 10.12
C LEU A 50 -16.70 -18.71 11.10
N ALA A 51 -16.92 -18.53 12.41
CA ALA A 51 -16.22 -19.28 13.46
C ALA A 51 -16.50 -20.78 13.38
N SER A 52 -17.69 -21.19 12.93
CA SER A 52 -18.08 -22.60 12.78
C SER A 52 -17.20 -23.37 11.78
N PHE A 53 -16.55 -22.68 10.85
CA PHE A 53 -15.57 -23.26 9.92
C PHE A 53 -14.15 -23.36 10.50
N ASN A 54 -13.92 -22.87 11.72
CA ASN A 54 -12.58 -22.80 12.32
C ASN A 54 -11.56 -22.06 11.43
N ILE A 55 -11.93 -20.87 10.94
CA ILE A 55 -11.08 -20.05 10.04
C ILE A 55 -9.73 -19.73 10.65
N GLY A 56 -8.69 -19.58 9.82
CA GLY A 56 -7.33 -19.30 10.27
C GLY A 56 -7.09 -17.86 10.67
N GLY A 57 -7.79 -16.92 10.03
CA GLY A 57 -7.72 -15.49 10.30
C GLY A 57 -8.95 -14.77 9.79
N LEU A 58 -9.00 -13.46 10.03
CA LEU A 58 -10.08 -12.58 9.59
C LEU A 58 -9.52 -11.20 9.24
N PHE A 59 -10.00 -10.61 8.16
CA PHE A 59 -9.73 -9.23 7.76
C PHE A 59 -11.02 -8.42 7.82
N PHE A 60 -10.98 -7.28 8.49
CA PHE A 60 -12.01 -6.26 8.35
C PHE A 60 -11.47 -5.05 7.59
N ARG A 61 -12.32 -4.42 6.76
CA ARG A 61 -12.03 -3.09 6.23
C ARG A 61 -12.11 -2.07 7.35
N PRO A 62 -11.42 -0.91 7.23
CA PRO A 62 -11.53 0.16 8.23
C PRO A 62 -12.99 0.51 8.51
N GLY A 63 -13.31 0.62 9.79
CA GLY A 63 -14.63 0.95 10.30
C GLY A 63 -14.52 1.79 11.56
N ASN A 64 -15.63 1.97 12.29
CA ASN A 64 -15.60 2.59 13.61
C ASN A 64 -14.73 1.75 14.57
N ALA A 65 -13.84 2.40 15.30
CA ALA A 65 -12.85 1.71 16.13
C ALA A 65 -13.44 0.79 17.18
N VAL A 66 -14.55 1.20 17.82
CA VAL A 66 -15.23 0.41 18.84
C VAL A 66 -15.87 -0.83 18.21
N GLU A 67 -16.53 -0.66 17.07
CA GLU A 67 -17.16 -1.78 16.35
C GLU A 67 -16.14 -2.81 15.87
N VAL A 68 -15.01 -2.35 15.29
CA VAL A 68 -13.93 -3.24 14.82
C VAL A 68 -13.33 -4.00 16.00
N ARG A 69 -13.02 -3.30 17.11
CA ARG A 69 -12.51 -3.93 18.34
C ARG A 69 -13.47 -4.98 18.88
N ASP A 70 -14.74 -4.62 19.06
CA ASP A 70 -15.76 -5.52 19.64
C ASP A 70 -15.98 -6.74 18.76
N THR A 71 -15.91 -6.55 17.44
CA THR A 71 -16.02 -7.64 16.47
C THR A 71 -14.83 -8.60 16.56
N TYR A 72 -13.60 -8.09 16.57
CA TYR A 72 -12.42 -8.95 16.72
C TYR A 72 -12.38 -9.64 18.08
N GLN A 73 -12.76 -8.93 19.15
CA GLN A 73 -12.86 -9.53 20.47
C GLN A 73 -13.87 -10.69 20.48
N TYR A 74 -15.07 -10.46 19.99
CA TYR A 74 -16.14 -11.47 19.99
C TYR A 74 -15.73 -12.72 19.21
N ILE A 75 -15.26 -12.58 17.96
CA ILE A 75 -14.89 -13.74 17.15
C ILE A 75 -13.67 -14.49 17.71
N GLN A 76 -12.74 -13.81 18.37
CA GLN A 76 -11.64 -14.43 19.07
C GLN A 76 -12.14 -15.30 20.24
N GLU A 77 -13.11 -14.81 21.03
CA GLU A 77 -13.66 -15.52 22.20
C GLU A 77 -14.40 -16.80 21.81
N ILE A 78 -15.09 -16.81 20.65
CA ILE A 78 -15.85 -17.98 20.19
C ILE A 78 -15.05 -18.95 19.32
N SER A 79 -13.83 -18.59 18.91
CA SER A 79 -13.01 -19.41 18.02
C SER A 79 -12.28 -20.50 18.77
N LYS A 80 -12.35 -21.76 18.25
CA LYS A 80 -11.63 -22.92 18.81
C LYS A 80 -10.10 -22.75 18.81
N VAL A 81 -9.58 -22.16 17.72
CA VAL A 81 -8.17 -21.82 17.57
C VAL A 81 -8.04 -20.31 17.42
N PRO A 82 -7.16 -19.62 18.17
CA PRO A 82 -7.00 -18.17 18.07
C PRO A 82 -6.79 -17.70 16.61
N LEU A 83 -7.40 -16.56 16.25
CA LEU A 83 -7.36 -16.03 14.89
C LEU A 83 -6.15 -15.12 14.66
N LEU A 84 -5.65 -15.14 13.43
CA LEU A 84 -4.83 -14.05 12.87
C LEU A 84 -5.78 -12.94 12.41
N THR A 85 -5.84 -11.86 13.17
CA THR A 85 -6.68 -10.68 12.86
C THR A 85 -5.86 -9.66 12.09
N THR A 86 -6.32 -9.25 10.92
CA THR A 86 -5.46 -8.59 9.94
C THR A 86 -5.99 -7.23 9.48
N ALA A 87 -5.07 -6.33 9.09
CA ALA A 87 -5.39 -5.06 8.45
C ALA A 87 -4.29 -4.61 7.48
N ASN A 88 -4.63 -3.71 6.54
CA ASN A 88 -3.67 -3.00 5.71
C ASN A 88 -3.09 -1.81 6.49
N LEU A 89 -1.93 -1.98 7.08
CA LEU A 89 -1.28 -0.95 7.92
C LEU A 89 -0.19 -0.19 7.14
N GLU A 90 -0.46 0.17 5.88
CA GLU A 90 0.55 0.78 4.99
C GLU A 90 0.84 2.24 5.34
N ASP A 91 -0.16 3.00 5.80
CA ASP A 91 -0.09 4.46 6.01
C ASP A 91 -0.20 4.87 7.48
N GLY A 92 -0.32 3.90 8.38
CA GLY A 92 -0.59 4.07 9.81
C GLY A 92 -1.66 3.10 10.29
N GLY A 93 -2.41 3.48 11.33
CA GLY A 93 -3.52 2.71 11.88
C GLY A 93 -4.82 2.84 11.11
N ASN A 94 -4.94 3.85 10.25
CA ASN A 94 -6.15 4.15 9.46
C ASN A 94 -6.57 3.03 8.51
N GLY A 95 -5.70 2.06 8.23
CA GLY A 95 -6.05 0.81 7.55
C GLY A 95 -6.83 -0.20 8.40
N ALA A 96 -6.96 0.04 9.71
CA ALA A 96 -7.72 -0.79 10.65
C ALA A 96 -9.00 -0.08 11.16
N ALA A 97 -8.93 1.22 11.46
CA ALA A 97 -10.08 1.99 11.94
C ALA A 97 -10.05 3.44 11.42
N PHE A 98 -11.24 4.05 11.27
CA PHE A 98 -11.36 5.42 10.75
C PHE A 98 -10.76 6.47 11.67
N GLU A 99 -10.83 6.27 12.98
CA GLU A 99 -10.33 7.20 14.00
C GLU A 99 -8.83 7.04 14.27
N ALA A 100 -8.22 5.98 13.75
CA ALA A 100 -6.80 5.71 13.91
C ALA A 100 -5.94 6.64 13.04
N THR A 101 -4.67 6.74 13.37
CA THR A 101 -3.75 7.71 12.77
C THR A 101 -3.46 7.41 11.29
N ALA A 102 -3.77 8.35 10.41
CA ALA A 102 -3.24 8.41 9.06
C ALA A 102 -1.90 9.18 9.10
N TYR A 103 -0.77 8.45 9.09
CA TYR A 103 0.54 9.06 9.26
C TYR A 103 1.13 9.54 7.95
N GLY A 104 1.22 8.67 6.94
CA GLY A 104 1.70 9.05 5.61
C GLY A 104 2.03 7.86 4.71
N ARG A 105 1.97 8.07 3.41
CA ARG A 105 2.32 7.08 2.39
C ARG A 105 3.80 6.69 2.46
N GLN A 106 4.15 5.45 2.12
CA GLN A 106 5.53 4.97 2.19
C GLN A 106 6.51 5.79 1.33
N MET A 107 6.07 6.32 0.19
CA MET A 107 6.92 7.20 -0.62
C MET A 107 7.21 8.54 0.05
N ALA A 108 6.26 9.11 0.81
CA ALA A 108 6.50 10.30 1.62
C ALA A 108 7.50 10.01 2.76
N ILE A 109 7.42 8.82 3.37
CA ILE A 109 8.39 8.35 4.37
C ILE A 109 9.82 8.32 3.77
N ALA A 110 9.96 7.74 2.58
CA ALA A 110 11.24 7.66 1.89
C ALA A 110 11.77 9.05 1.48
N ALA A 111 10.88 9.95 1.05
CA ALA A 111 11.24 11.32 0.70
C ALA A 111 11.79 12.13 1.90
N ALA A 112 11.40 11.80 3.13
CA ALA A 112 11.97 12.39 4.34
C ALA A 112 13.43 11.95 4.60
N ASN A 113 13.93 10.96 3.85
CA ASN A 113 15.32 10.51 3.80
C ASN A 113 15.95 10.14 5.17
N ASP A 114 15.13 9.61 6.08
CA ASP A 114 15.56 9.11 7.39
C ASP A 114 14.68 7.92 7.80
N PRO A 115 15.23 6.71 7.96
CA PRO A 115 14.46 5.51 8.35
C PRO A 115 13.73 5.61 9.71
N LYS A 116 14.04 6.62 10.53
CA LYS A 116 13.28 6.88 11.76
C LYS A 116 11.79 7.09 11.49
N PHE A 117 11.44 7.73 10.35
CA PHE A 117 10.04 7.96 9.99
C PHE A 117 9.33 6.65 9.61
N ALA A 118 10.05 5.70 9.01
CA ALA A 118 9.52 4.36 8.77
C ALA A 118 9.31 3.57 10.08
N TYR A 119 10.22 3.72 11.05
CA TYR A 119 10.03 3.15 12.39
C TYR A 119 8.81 3.77 13.08
N THR A 120 8.67 5.10 13.04
CA THR A 120 7.49 5.80 13.61
C THR A 120 6.19 5.37 12.93
N LEU A 121 6.18 5.24 11.59
CA LEU A 121 5.03 4.68 10.85
C LEU A 121 4.67 3.29 11.39
N GLY A 122 5.66 2.41 11.53
CA GLY A 122 5.44 1.04 12.04
C GLY A 122 4.96 1.02 13.49
N GLU A 123 5.50 1.89 14.35
CA GLU A 123 5.05 2.01 15.75
C GLU A 123 3.58 2.46 15.84
N ILE A 124 3.21 3.51 15.10
CA ILE A 124 1.83 4.00 15.01
C ILE A 124 0.92 2.90 14.49
N ALA A 125 1.28 2.29 13.35
CA ALA A 125 0.51 1.23 12.71
C ALA A 125 0.26 0.04 13.67
N ALA A 126 1.29 -0.37 14.40
CA ALA A 126 1.19 -1.47 15.35
C ALA A 126 0.33 -1.12 16.58
N LYS A 127 0.56 0.04 17.20
CA LYS A 127 -0.19 0.47 18.40
C LYS A 127 -1.67 0.70 18.07
N ASP A 128 -1.95 1.40 16.98
CA ASP A 128 -3.32 1.69 16.56
C ASP A 128 -4.03 0.40 16.09
N GLY A 129 -3.33 -0.48 15.35
CA GLY A 129 -3.86 -1.79 14.98
C GLY A 129 -4.21 -2.64 16.20
N LYS A 130 -3.31 -2.75 17.19
CA LYS A 130 -3.57 -3.47 18.45
C LYS A 130 -4.72 -2.85 19.24
N ALA A 131 -4.87 -1.53 19.21
CA ALA A 131 -5.98 -0.87 19.89
C ALA A 131 -7.36 -1.33 19.40
N VAL A 132 -7.44 -1.89 18.20
CA VAL A 132 -8.68 -2.49 17.67
C VAL A 132 -8.58 -4.01 17.48
N GLY A 133 -7.55 -4.66 18.04
CA GLY A 133 -7.44 -6.12 18.08
C GLY A 133 -6.70 -6.73 16.87
N VAL A 134 -6.00 -5.95 16.04
CA VAL A 134 -5.17 -6.45 14.93
C VAL A 134 -3.86 -7.02 15.48
N ASN A 135 -3.48 -8.21 15.04
CA ASN A 135 -2.21 -8.87 15.39
C ASN A 135 -1.31 -9.15 14.16
N TRP A 136 -1.77 -8.86 12.94
CA TRP A 136 -1.04 -9.07 11.70
C TRP A 136 -1.30 -7.94 10.69
N GLY A 137 -0.26 -7.16 10.33
CA GLY A 137 -0.30 -6.14 9.28
C GLY A 137 0.09 -6.71 7.91
N PHE A 138 -0.72 -6.43 6.88
CA PHE A 138 -0.38 -6.71 5.48
C PHE A 138 0.52 -5.59 4.91
N SER A 139 1.68 -5.45 5.52
CA SER A 139 2.68 -4.39 5.28
C SER A 139 4.05 -4.83 5.82
N PRO A 140 5.15 -4.22 5.38
CA PRO A 140 5.26 -3.13 4.42
C PRO A 140 5.18 -3.59 2.96
N VAL A 141 4.90 -2.64 2.04
CA VAL A 141 5.09 -2.84 0.61
C VAL A 141 6.57 -2.66 0.31
N ILE A 142 7.22 -3.70 -0.24
CA ILE A 142 8.65 -3.70 -0.59
C ILE A 142 8.90 -3.81 -2.08
N ASP A 143 7.87 -3.56 -2.86
CA ASP A 143 7.95 -3.43 -4.31
C ASP A 143 8.85 -2.26 -4.70
N LEU A 144 9.40 -2.30 -5.92
CA LEU A 144 10.28 -1.27 -6.46
C LEU A 144 9.56 -0.50 -7.56
N ASP A 145 9.43 0.81 -7.42
CA ASP A 145 8.72 1.66 -8.38
C ASP A 145 9.59 1.96 -9.61
N PHE A 146 9.89 0.92 -10.40
CA PHE A 146 10.74 1.02 -11.59
C PHE A 146 10.01 1.54 -12.82
N ASN A 147 8.68 1.37 -12.87
CA ASN A 147 7.87 1.82 -13.99
C ASN A 147 6.89 2.91 -13.53
N PHE A 148 7.18 4.16 -13.86
CA PHE A 148 6.34 5.31 -13.54
C PHE A 148 4.89 5.20 -14.04
N ARG A 149 4.60 4.26 -14.95
CA ARG A 149 3.24 3.98 -15.45
C ARG A 149 2.49 2.95 -14.61
N ASN A 150 3.15 2.29 -13.65
CA ASN A 150 2.45 1.33 -12.80
C ASN A 150 1.38 2.06 -11.96
N PRO A 151 0.09 1.67 -12.07
CA PRO A 151 -1.00 2.41 -11.42
C PRO A 151 -1.25 1.97 -9.99
N ILE A 152 -0.56 0.94 -9.48
CA ILE A 152 -0.86 0.30 -8.19
C ILE A 152 0.26 0.43 -7.16
N THR A 153 1.54 0.40 -7.56
CA THR A 153 2.67 0.56 -6.65
C THR A 153 2.87 2.01 -6.28
N ASN A 154 3.42 2.84 -7.12
CA ASN A 154 3.53 4.29 -7.00
C ASN A 154 3.84 4.72 -5.55
N VAL A 155 3.03 5.62 -4.96
CA VAL A 155 3.23 6.14 -3.59
C VAL A 155 3.10 5.11 -2.46
N ARG A 156 2.62 3.89 -2.75
CA ARG A 156 2.61 2.78 -1.79
C ARG A 156 3.99 2.20 -1.51
N THR A 157 4.99 2.44 -2.38
CA THR A 157 6.36 1.95 -2.20
C THR A 157 7.26 2.98 -1.53
N TYR A 158 8.44 2.55 -1.05
CA TYR A 158 9.51 3.45 -0.61
C TYR A 158 10.33 4.01 -1.80
N GLY A 159 9.86 3.84 -3.05
CA GLY A 159 10.49 4.34 -4.26
C GLY A 159 11.23 3.28 -5.07
N SER A 160 12.26 3.70 -5.82
CA SER A 160 12.99 2.85 -6.76
C SER A 160 14.44 2.52 -6.32
N ASP A 161 14.94 3.17 -5.27
CA ASP A 161 16.28 2.90 -4.73
C ASP A 161 16.26 1.72 -3.75
N ILE A 162 17.07 0.71 -4.01
CA ILE A 162 17.06 -0.58 -3.32
C ILE A 162 17.45 -0.41 -1.84
N ASP A 163 18.47 0.38 -1.55
CA ASP A 163 18.99 0.58 -0.19
C ASP A 163 17.97 1.37 0.65
N THR A 164 17.32 2.35 0.04
CA THR A 164 16.21 3.10 0.65
C THR A 164 15.04 2.19 0.99
N VAL A 165 14.61 1.31 0.07
CA VAL A 165 13.53 0.36 0.33
C VAL A 165 13.91 -0.61 1.46
N ILE A 166 15.11 -1.19 1.42
CA ILE A 166 15.58 -2.14 2.45
C ILE A 166 15.63 -1.47 3.84
N SER A 167 16.23 -0.27 3.93
CA SER A 167 16.41 0.40 5.22
C SER A 167 15.08 0.80 5.86
N ASN A 168 14.16 1.38 5.09
CA ASN A 168 12.84 1.77 5.58
C ASN A 168 11.97 0.54 5.91
N ALA A 169 11.97 -0.49 5.05
CA ALA A 169 11.20 -1.71 5.31
C ALA A 169 11.69 -2.46 6.56
N LYS A 170 13.01 -2.50 6.82
CA LYS A 170 13.56 -3.06 8.06
C LYS A 170 13.15 -2.25 9.28
N ALA A 171 13.21 -0.91 9.20
CA ALA A 171 12.80 -0.03 10.29
C ALA A 171 11.30 -0.21 10.64
N TYR A 172 10.44 -0.22 9.63
CA TYR A 172 9.01 -0.51 9.76
C TYR A 172 8.75 -1.89 10.39
N THR A 173 9.37 -2.94 9.82
CA THR A 173 9.21 -4.31 10.30
C THR A 173 9.66 -4.45 11.75
N LYS A 174 10.78 -3.80 12.11
CA LYS A 174 11.25 -3.79 13.51
C LYS A 174 10.22 -3.19 14.44
N ALA A 175 9.62 -2.07 14.09
CA ALA A 175 8.63 -1.39 14.94
C ALA A 175 7.39 -2.25 15.20
N LEU A 176 6.87 -2.97 14.19
CA LEU A 176 5.76 -3.90 14.39
C LEU A 176 6.18 -5.08 15.28
N HIS A 177 7.36 -5.66 15.05
CA HIS A 177 7.86 -6.76 15.85
C HIS A 177 8.09 -6.35 17.31
N ASP A 178 8.60 -5.15 17.59
CA ASP A 178 8.76 -4.59 18.94
C ASP A 178 7.41 -4.48 19.68
N GLN A 179 6.30 -4.34 18.94
CA GLN A 179 4.92 -4.30 19.47
C GLN A 179 4.20 -5.66 19.38
N HIS A 180 4.89 -6.76 19.05
CA HIS A 180 4.32 -8.09 18.86
C HIS A 180 3.23 -8.18 17.79
N VAL A 181 3.31 -7.36 16.74
CA VAL A 181 2.46 -7.43 15.53
C VAL A 181 3.26 -8.07 14.40
N MET A 182 2.66 -9.04 13.72
CA MET A 182 3.28 -9.70 12.58
C MET A 182 3.24 -8.81 11.33
N THR A 183 4.29 -8.85 10.52
CA THR A 183 4.36 -8.18 9.21
C THR A 183 4.23 -9.19 8.07
N SER A 184 3.74 -8.72 6.92
CA SER A 184 3.72 -9.45 5.66
C SER A 184 4.33 -8.59 4.56
N ILE A 185 5.56 -8.90 4.15
CA ILE A 185 6.20 -8.20 3.04
C ILE A 185 5.54 -8.60 1.72
N LYS A 186 5.32 -7.63 0.81
CA LYS A 186 4.53 -7.81 -0.41
C LYS A 186 4.99 -6.91 -1.56
N HIS A 187 4.69 -7.30 -2.82
CA HIS A 187 3.95 -8.48 -3.32
C HIS A 187 4.92 -9.42 -4.06
N PHE A 188 5.29 -10.56 -3.46
CA PHE A 188 6.28 -11.48 -4.06
C PHE A 188 5.79 -12.04 -5.40
N PRO A 189 6.63 -12.15 -6.45
CA PRO A 189 8.07 -11.90 -6.54
C PRO A 189 8.49 -10.45 -6.84
N GLY A 190 7.62 -9.47 -6.69
CA GLY A 190 7.86 -8.05 -6.83
C GLY A 190 7.06 -7.38 -7.92
N ASP A 191 6.23 -6.41 -7.54
CA ASP A 191 5.47 -5.53 -8.42
C ASP A 191 6.25 -4.24 -8.71
N GLY A 192 5.74 -3.39 -9.66
CA GLY A 192 6.34 -2.11 -10.01
C GLY A 192 7.22 -2.12 -11.26
N ALA A 193 7.47 -3.30 -11.87
CA ALA A 193 8.16 -3.40 -13.15
C ALA A 193 7.21 -3.34 -14.35
N ASP A 194 5.98 -3.83 -14.20
CA ASP A 194 4.91 -3.79 -15.21
C ASP A 194 4.13 -2.46 -15.14
N GLU A 195 3.44 -2.10 -16.22
CA GLU A 195 2.48 -0.99 -16.25
C GLU A 195 1.03 -1.45 -16.03
N ARG A 196 0.82 -2.71 -15.66
CA ARG A 196 -0.49 -3.34 -15.51
C ARG A 196 -0.79 -3.66 -14.06
N ASP A 197 -2.08 -3.55 -13.70
CA ASP A 197 -2.58 -3.83 -12.36
C ASP A 197 -2.98 -5.30 -12.23
N GLN A 198 -2.41 -6.02 -11.26
CA GLN A 198 -2.74 -7.42 -10.99
C GLN A 198 -4.21 -7.66 -10.55
N HIS A 199 -4.95 -6.60 -10.17
CA HIS A 199 -6.38 -6.69 -9.96
C HIS A 199 -7.17 -6.98 -11.24
N LEU A 200 -6.64 -6.57 -12.41
CA LEU A 200 -7.31 -6.66 -13.71
C LEU A 200 -6.77 -7.77 -14.62
N LEU A 201 -5.53 -8.21 -14.40
CA LEU A 201 -4.88 -9.28 -15.16
C LEU A 201 -3.62 -9.75 -14.42
N THR A 202 -3.00 -10.87 -14.88
CA THR A 202 -1.70 -11.28 -14.35
C THR A 202 -0.64 -10.23 -14.71
N SER A 203 -0.04 -9.59 -13.72
CA SER A 203 1.11 -8.69 -13.89
C SER A 203 2.38 -9.51 -14.16
N VAL A 204 3.39 -8.91 -14.79
CA VAL A 204 4.62 -9.61 -15.17
C VAL A 204 5.85 -8.87 -14.69
N ASN A 205 6.64 -9.48 -13.84
CA ASN A 205 8.00 -9.00 -13.59
C ASN A 205 8.90 -9.53 -14.74
N HIS A 206 9.21 -8.66 -15.68
CA HIS A 206 9.90 -8.99 -16.93
C HIS A 206 11.43 -8.94 -16.83
N LEU A 207 11.98 -8.71 -15.65
CA LEU A 207 13.42 -8.64 -15.44
C LEU A 207 14.08 -9.99 -15.70
N SER A 208 15.30 -9.97 -16.26
CA SER A 208 16.15 -11.17 -16.30
C SER A 208 16.48 -11.63 -14.88
N MET A 209 16.75 -12.93 -14.67
CA MET A 209 17.10 -13.44 -13.33
C MET A 209 18.28 -12.71 -12.69
N PRO A 210 19.40 -12.43 -13.39
CA PRO A 210 20.50 -11.65 -12.81
C PRO A 210 20.09 -10.21 -12.40
N ALA A 211 19.14 -9.59 -13.11
CA ALA A 211 18.61 -8.28 -12.73
C ALA A 211 17.65 -8.40 -11.54
N TRP A 212 16.75 -9.38 -11.56
CA TRP A 212 15.84 -9.66 -10.45
C TRP A 212 16.58 -9.97 -9.13
N GLU A 213 17.61 -10.81 -9.19
CA GLU A 213 18.44 -11.17 -8.02
C GLU A 213 19.15 -9.97 -7.39
N LYS A 214 19.52 -8.97 -8.19
CA LYS A 214 20.18 -7.74 -7.74
C LYS A 214 19.20 -6.64 -7.27
N THR A 215 17.92 -6.82 -7.51
CA THR A 215 16.86 -5.86 -7.21
C THR A 215 15.83 -6.47 -6.27
N PHE A 216 14.68 -6.90 -6.76
CA PHE A 216 13.62 -7.52 -5.96
C PHE A 216 14.13 -8.70 -5.12
N GLY A 217 14.91 -9.59 -5.71
CA GLY A 217 15.50 -10.73 -5.02
C GLY A 217 16.37 -10.34 -3.83
N LEU A 218 17.16 -9.25 -3.98
CA LEU A 218 17.98 -8.72 -2.89
C LEU A 218 17.10 -8.15 -1.78
N VAL A 219 16.07 -7.36 -2.11
CA VAL A 219 15.14 -6.79 -1.11
C VAL A 219 14.46 -7.91 -0.32
N TYR A 220 13.89 -8.92 -1.01
CA TYR A 220 13.29 -10.07 -0.33
C TYR A 220 14.27 -10.83 0.56
N LYS A 221 15.47 -11.09 0.04
CA LYS A 221 16.52 -11.77 0.81
C LYS A 221 16.86 -11.03 2.09
N GLU A 222 17.06 -9.72 2.01
CA GLU A 222 17.41 -8.87 3.15
C GLU A 222 16.31 -8.82 4.22
N LEU A 223 15.03 -8.80 3.83
CA LEU A 223 13.90 -8.82 4.77
C LEU A 223 13.65 -10.23 5.37
N ILE A 224 13.84 -11.29 4.58
CA ILE A 224 13.80 -12.68 5.07
C ILE A 224 14.93 -12.91 6.08
N ASP A 225 16.15 -12.47 5.76
CA ASP A 225 17.29 -12.56 6.66
C ASP A 225 17.11 -11.70 7.93
N PHE A 226 16.40 -10.59 7.83
CA PHE A 226 16.01 -9.75 8.97
C PHE A 226 14.99 -10.45 9.89
N GLY A 227 14.17 -11.35 9.38
CA GLY A 227 13.25 -12.19 10.18
C GLY A 227 11.77 -11.86 9.99
N THR A 228 11.38 -11.37 8.81
CA THR A 228 9.95 -11.24 8.48
C THR A 228 9.22 -12.57 8.66
N LYS A 229 8.01 -12.54 9.24
CA LYS A 229 7.25 -13.75 9.57
C LYS A 229 6.34 -14.22 8.45
N ALA A 230 5.87 -13.31 7.59
CA ALA A 230 5.01 -13.67 6.47
C ALA A 230 5.44 -12.99 5.17
N VAL A 231 5.14 -13.65 4.06
CA VAL A 231 5.25 -13.14 2.69
C VAL A 231 3.88 -13.22 2.04
N MET A 232 3.39 -12.10 1.51
CA MET A 232 2.22 -12.09 0.63
C MET A 232 2.69 -12.24 -0.81
N VAL A 233 2.14 -13.24 -1.49
CA VAL A 233 2.46 -13.56 -2.88
C VAL A 233 1.45 -12.91 -3.81
N GLY A 234 1.92 -12.08 -4.73
CA GLY A 234 1.08 -11.43 -5.73
C GLY A 234 0.70 -12.36 -6.88
N HIS A 235 -0.29 -11.93 -7.68
CA HIS A 235 -0.67 -12.61 -8.90
C HIS A 235 0.22 -12.14 -10.07
N ILE A 236 1.52 -12.32 -9.87
CA ILE A 236 2.61 -11.79 -10.71
C ILE A 236 3.41 -12.96 -11.28
N ALA A 237 3.57 -12.97 -12.59
CA ALA A 237 4.43 -13.94 -13.27
C ALA A 237 5.89 -13.49 -13.27
N LEU A 238 6.82 -14.46 -13.22
CA LEU A 238 8.26 -14.24 -13.37
C LEU A 238 8.82 -15.17 -14.46
N PRO A 239 8.57 -14.86 -15.76
CA PRO A 239 8.91 -15.75 -16.87
C PRO A 239 10.40 -16.08 -17.00
N ALA A 240 11.27 -15.18 -16.54
CA ALA A 240 12.72 -15.42 -16.52
C ALA A 240 13.09 -16.64 -15.66
N PHE A 241 12.30 -16.96 -14.62
CA PHE A 241 12.50 -18.12 -13.76
C PHE A 241 11.67 -19.33 -14.18
N THR A 242 10.39 -19.13 -14.45
CA THR A 242 9.43 -20.23 -14.71
C THR A 242 9.39 -20.67 -16.16
N ARG A 243 9.68 -19.77 -17.11
CA ARG A 243 9.51 -19.89 -18.55
C ARG A 243 8.04 -20.04 -19.00
N ASP A 244 7.13 -19.55 -18.17
CA ASP A 244 5.70 -19.46 -18.41
C ASP A 244 5.15 -18.16 -17.79
N ASP A 245 3.87 -17.88 -17.96
CA ASP A 245 3.16 -16.71 -17.46
C ASP A 245 2.25 -17.03 -16.26
N MET A 246 2.43 -18.19 -15.64
CA MET A 246 1.67 -18.58 -14.46
C MET A 246 1.96 -17.63 -13.30
N PRO A 247 0.92 -17.05 -12.64
CA PRO A 247 1.12 -16.19 -11.51
C PRO A 247 1.77 -16.94 -10.33
N ALA A 248 2.58 -16.23 -9.57
CA ALA A 248 3.35 -16.81 -8.47
C ALA A 248 2.51 -17.59 -7.47
N THR A 249 1.29 -17.15 -7.19
CA THR A 249 0.32 -17.84 -6.34
C THR A 249 -0.08 -19.24 -6.80
N LEU A 250 0.11 -19.56 -8.08
CA LEU A 250 -0.18 -20.86 -8.68
C LEU A 250 1.08 -21.55 -9.21
N SER A 251 2.29 -21.08 -8.86
CA SER A 251 3.55 -21.60 -9.40
C SER A 251 4.40 -22.31 -8.32
N PRO A 252 4.44 -23.66 -8.31
CA PRO A 252 5.34 -24.40 -7.42
C PRO A 252 6.81 -24.02 -7.59
N LYS A 253 7.25 -23.67 -8.81
CA LYS A 253 8.62 -23.22 -9.06
C LYS A 253 8.93 -21.94 -8.27
N ILE A 254 8.02 -20.96 -8.30
CA ILE A 254 8.21 -19.70 -7.57
C ILE A 254 8.12 -19.93 -6.04
N LEU A 255 7.12 -20.68 -5.61
CA LEU A 255 6.87 -20.87 -4.18
C LEU A 255 7.85 -21.86 -3.53
N LYS A 256 8.01 -23.05 -4.11
CA LYS A 256 8.84 -24.11 -3.53
C LYS A 256 10.32 -23.94 -3.89
N ASP A 257 10.66 -23.62 -5.15
CA ASP A 257 12.06 -23.58 -5.56
C ASP A 257 12.71 -22.21 -5.32
N LEU A 258 12.05 -21.09 -5.71
CA LEU A 258 12.63 -19.76 -5.50
C LEU A 258 12.47 -19.30 -4.05
N LEU A 259 11.24 -19.21 -3.51
CA LEU A 259 11.00 -18.63 -2.18
C LEU A 259 11.50 -19.55 -1.06
N ARG A 260 11.08 -20.84 -1.06
CA ARG A 260 11.44 -21.76 0.03
C ARG A 260 12.90 -22.23 -0.03
N LYS A 261 13.39 -22.68 -1.23
CA LYS A 261 14.74 -23.28 -1.34
C LYS A 261 15.83 -22.22 -1.54
N GLN A 262 15.69 -21.30 -2.54
CA GLN A 262 16.76 -20.35 -2.84
C GLN A 262 16.81 -19.21 -1.84
N LEU A 263 15.69 -18.56 -1.54
CA LEU A 263 15.61 -17.48 -0.54
C LEU A 263 15.52 -18.02 0.91
N ARG A 264 15.33 -19.33 1.09
CA ARG A 264 15.27 -20.02 2.41
C ARG A 264 14.19 -19.47 3.34
N PHE A 265 13.08 -19.04 2.80
CA PHE A 265 11.98 -18.55 3.61
C PHE A 265 11.24 -19.69 4.31
N ASN A 266 11.27 -19.70 5.65
CA ASN A 266 10.62 -20.71 6.49
C ASN A 266 9.27 -20.25 7.09
N GLY A 267 8.90 -18.97 6.90
CA GLY A 267 7.69 -18.36 7.47
C GLY A 267 6.39 -18.68 6.74
N LEU A 268 5.33 -17.95 7.08
CA LEU A 268 3.99 -18.09 6.53
C LEU A 268 3.89 -17.46 5.14
N VAL A 269 3.25 -18.15 4.20
CA VAL A 269 2.97 -17.64 2.85
C VAL A 269 1.47 -17.48 2.67
N ILE A 270 1.04 -16.25 2.40
CA ILE A 270 -0.36 -15.93 2.10
C ILE A 270 -0.48 -15.45 0.65
N THR A 271 -1.58 -15.76 -0.02
CA THR A 271 -1.87 -15.20 -1.34
C THR A 271 -2.24 -13.72 -1.23
N ASP A 272 -2.13 -12.95 -2.29
CA ASP A 272 -2.94 -11.75 -2.48
C ASP A 272 -4.41 -12.15 -2.69
N ALA A 273 -5.31 -11.17 -2.80
CA ALA A 273 -6.75 -11.39 -2.82
C ALA A 273 -7.20 -12.30 -3.97
N SER A 274 -7.75 -13.47 -3.65
CA SER A 274 -8.12 -14.47 -4.65
C SER A 274 -9.25 -14.08 -5.63
N PRO A 275 -10.10 -13.05 -5.37
CA PRO A 275 -11.03 -12.53 -6.36
C PRO A 275 -10.38 -11.71 -7.49
N MET A 276 -9.11 -11.32 -7.37
CA MET A 276 -8.41 -10.55 -8.40
C MET A 276 -8.30 -11.32 -9.71
N VAL A 277 -8.44 -10.61 -10.84
CA VAL A 277 -8.45 -11.24 -12.17
C VAL A 277 -7.12 -11.91 -12.48
N GLY A 278 -6.00 -11.38 -11.99
CA GLY A 278 -4.68 -12.02 -12.12
C GLY A 278 -4.61 -13.45 -11.56
N PHE A 279 -5.46 -13.80 -10.59
CA PHE A 279 -5.65 -15.16 -10.10
C PHE A 279 -6.73 -15.92 -10.89
N CYS A 280 -7.91 -15.30 -11.00
CA CYS A 280 -9.09 -15.97 -11.55
C CYS A 280 -8.97 -16.31 -13.06
N ALA A 281 -8.18 -15.54 -13.81
CA ALA A 281 -7.99 -15.78 -15.25
C ALA A 281 -6.95 -16.87 -15.57
N ALA A 282 -6.13 -17.27 -14.60
CA ALA A 282 -5.05 -18.23 -14.81
C ALA A 282 -5.53 -19.70 -14.77
N MET A 283 -6.55 -20.00 -13.95
CA MET A 283 -7.05 -21.36 -13.74
C MET A 283 -8.51 -21.33 -13.26
N LYS A 284 -9.28 -22.41 -13.56
CA LYS A 284 -10.63 -22.52 -13.02
C LYS A 284 -10.63 -22.47 -11.49
N ARG A 285 -11.53 -21.69 -10.88
CA ARG A 285 -11.54 -21.47 -9.44
C ARG A 285 -11.61 -22.75 -8.62
N SER A 286 -12.42 -23.74 -9.06
CA SER A 286 -12.52 -25.05 -8.40
C SER A 286 -11.23 -25.84 -8.35
N GLU A 287 -10.31 -25.57 -9.28
CA GLU A 287 -8.97 -26.16 -9.32
C GLU A 287 -7.93 -25.24 -8.64
N ALA A 288 -8.01 -23.92 -8.88
CA ALA A 288 -7.06 -22.94 -8.39
C ALA A 288 -7.04 -22.85 -6.85
N ILE A 289 -8.21 -22.91 -6.20
CA ILE A 289 -8.33 -22.80 -4.74
C ILE A 289 -7.56 -23.90 -4.00
N PRO A 290 -7.75 -25.20 -4.25
CA PRO A 290 -6.92 -26.23 -3.63
C PRO A 290 -5.48 -26.23 -4.16
N TYR A 291 -5.29 -25.96 -5.45
CA TYR A 291 -3.97 -25.99 -6.06
C TYR A 291 -3.03 -24.89 -5.54
N THR A 292 -3.53 -23.70 -5.16
CA THR A 292 -2.68 -22.63 -4.59
C THR A 292 -2.00 -23.08 -3.29
N ILE A 293 -2.69 -23.88 -2.47
CA ILE A 293 -2.12 -24.48 -1.26
C ILE A 293 -1.11 -25.58 -1.65
N GLU A 294 -1.47 -26.48 -2.57
CA GLU A 294 -0.52 -27.51 -3.05
C GLU A 294 0.71 -26.88 -3.69
N ALA A 295 0.57 -25.77 -4.41
CA ALA A 295 1.68 -25.06 -5.04
C ALA A 295 2.66 -24.46 -4.01
N GLY A 296 2.24 -24.18 -2.78
CA GLY A 296 3.13 -23.75 -1.69
C GLY A 296 2.68 -22.54 -0.86
N CYS A 297 1.51 -21.96 -1.14
CA CYS A 297 0.88 -20.99 -0.22
C CYS A 297 0.33 -21.74 1.01
N ASP A 298 0.34 -21.10 2.15
CA ASP A 298 -0.18 -21.66 3.40
C ASP A 298 -1.59 -21.15 3.73
N MET A 299 -1.92 -19.92 3.29
CA MET A 299 -3.24 -19.31 3.50
C MET A 299 -3.73 -18.64 2.22
N LEU A 300 -5.05 -18.59 2.10
CA LEU A 300 -5.76 -17.92 1.01
C LEU A 300 -6.43 -16.66 1.55
N LEU A 301 -6.04 -15.51 0.97
CA LEU A 301 -6.60 -14.22 1.32
C LEU A 301 -7.83 -13.95 0.48
N PHE A 302 -8.89 -13.54 1.14
CA PHE A 302 -10.20 -13.20 0.63
C PHE A 302 -10.84 -14.31 -0.22
N ASN A 303 -12.11 -14.43 -0.07
CA ASN A 303 -12.94 -15.35 -0.81
C ASN A 303 -13.86 -14.57 -1.74
N ARG A 304 -14.29 -15.20 -2.80
CA ARG A 304 -15.35 -14.65 -3.63
C ARG A 304 -16.72 -14.98 -3.02
N VAL A 305 -16.94 -16.28 -2.78
CA VAL A 305 -18.02 -16.82 -1.95
C VAL A 305 -17.34 -17.80 -1.02
N PHE A 306 -17.46 -17.57 0.29
CA PHE A 306 -16.65 -18.30 1.27
C PHE A 306 -16.96 -19.80 1.28
N GLU A 307 -18.24 -20.17 1.34
CA GLU A 307 -18.69 -21.55 1.41
C GLU A 307 -18.34 -22.34 0.13
N GLU A 308 -18.38 -21.66 -1.03
CA GLU A 308 -18.00 -22.26 -2.30
C GLU A 308 -16.49 -22.59 -2.32
N ASP A 309 -15.65 -21.66 -1.87
CA ASP A 309 -14.20 -21.87 -1.82
C ASP A 309 -13.80 -22.96 -0.80
N VAL A 310 -14.49 -23.03 0.34
CA VAL A 310 -14.32 -24.12 1.32
C VAL A 310 -14.69 -25.46 0.69
N GLN A 311 -15.80 -25.51 -0.07
CA GLN A 311 -16.20 -26.74 -0.75
C GLN A 311 -15.16 -27.15 -1.84
N TYR A 312 -14.66 -26.19 -2.64
CA TYR A 312 -13.59 -26.47 -3.61
C TYR A 312 -12.32 -27.00 -2.93
N MET A 313 -11.97 -26.51 -1.74
CA MET A 313 -10.82 -27.02 -1.00
C MET A 313 -11.04 -28.46 -0.54
N LYS A 314 -12.24 -28.80 -0.05
CA LYS A 314 -12.64 -30.18 0.32
C LYS A 314 -12.60 -31.12 -0.86
N ASP A 315 -13.20 -30.69 -1.97
CA ASP A 315 -13.23 -31.48 -3.21
C ASP A 315 -11.81 -31.70 -3.75
N GLY A 316 -10.95 -30.65 -3.68
CA GLY A 316 -9.55 -30.72 -4.11
C GLY A 316 -8.74 -31.72 -3.27
N LEU A 317 -8.97 -31.80 -1.96
CA LEU A 317 -8.35 -32.80 -1.11
C LEU A 317 -8.87 -34.21 -1.45
N ALA A 318 -10.18 -34.37 -1.63
CA ALA A 318 -10.78 -35.66 -1.98
C ALA A 318 -10.32 -36.19 -3.36
N ASN A 319 -10.09 -35.29 -4.31
CA ASN A 319 -9.67 -35.61 -5.68
C ASN A 319 -8.14 -35.63 -5.87
N GLY A 320 -7.35 -35.36 -4.82
CA GLY A 320 -5.88 -35.40 -4.85
C GLY A 320 -5.20 -34.20 -5.50
N ILE A 321 -5.92 -33.08 -5.71
CA ILE A 321 -5.30 -31.80 -6.13
C ILE A 321 -4.48 -31.23 -4.96
N LEU A 322 -5.00 -31.32 -3.73
CA LEU A 322 -4.31 -31.00 -2.49
C LEU A 322 -3.98 -32.31 -1.76
N SER A 323 -2.76 -32.47 -1.32
CA SER A 323 -2.34 -33.63 -0.51
C SER A 323 -2.58 -33.36 0.99
N HIS A 324 -2.86 -34.43 1.77
CA HIS A 324 -2.98 -34.34 3.23
C HIS A 324 -1.68 -33.85 3.88
N GLU A 325 -0.54 -34.27 3.37
CA GLU A 325 0.77 -33.84 3.85
C GLU A 325 0.95 -32.32 3.68
N ARG A 326 0.52 -31.76 2.54
CA ARG A 326 0.63 -30.33 2.30
C ARG A 326 -0.37 -29.54 3.14
N LEU A 327 -1.58 -30.07 3.36
CA LEU A 327 -2.55 -29.50 4.28
C LEU A 327 -1.97 -29.39 5.71
N ASP A 328 -1.42 -30.48 6.23
CA ASP A 328 -0.82 -30.51 7.57
C ASP A 328 0.40 -29.58 7.67
N GLU A 329 1.22 -29.49 6.61
CA GLU A 329 2.34 -28.55 6.55
C GLU A 329 1.89 -27.09 6.59
N ALA A 330 0.80 -26.73 5.87
CA ALA A 330 0.23 -25.38 5.88
C ALA A 330 -0.30 -25.02 7.27
N VAL A 331 -1.13 -25.90 7.85
CA VAL A 331 -1.72 -25.68 9.17
C VAL A 331 -0.64 -25.58 10.25
N THR A 332 0.41 -26.40 10.17
CA THR A 332 1.55 -26.29 11.12
C THR A 332 2.20 -24.89 11.06
N ARG A 333 2.40 -24.30 9.86
CA ARG A 333 2.94 -22.94 9.75
C ARG A 333 1.99 -21.88 10.29
N ILE A 334 0.69 -22.05 10.07
CA ILE A 334 -0.34 -21.15 10.59
C ILE A 334 -0.32 -21.18 12.13
N LEU A 335 -0.32 -22.36 12.71
CA LEU A 335 -0.24 -22.52 14.17
C LEU A 335 1.08 -21.99 14.74
N ALA A 336 2.19 -22.20 14.03
CA ALA A 336 3.50 -21.66 14.42
C ALA A 336 3.52 -20.12 14.39
N ALA A 337 2.88 -19.50 13.40
CA ALA A 337 2.72 -18.04 13.35
C ALA A 337 1.92 -17.54 14.55
N LYS A 338 0.78 -18.16 14.85
CA LYS A 338 -0.05 -17.87 16.03
C LYS A 338 0.73 -18.03 17.35
N ALA A 339 1.45 -19.12 17.49
CA ALA A 339 2.28 -19.37 18.67
C ALA A 339 3.41 -18.34 18.82
N SER A 340 4.04 -17.92 17.71
CA SER A 340 5.10 -16.90 17.71
C SER A 340 4.63 -15.48 18.09
N LEU A 341 3.32 -15.25 18.07
CA LEU A 341 2.66 -14.03 18.56
C LEU A 341 2.14 -14.19 20.00
N GLY A 342 2.31 -15.36 20.61
CA GLY A 342 1.83 -15.63 21.96
C GLY A 342 0.32 -15.91 22.06
N LEU A 343 -0.39 -16.04 20.94
CA LEU A 343 -1.85 -16.23 20.92
C LEU A 343 -2.31 -17.51 21.61
N HIS A 344 -1.44 -18.50 21.74
CA HIS A 344 -1.68 -19.74 22.50
C HIS A 344 -1.74 -19.55 24.01
N LYS A 345 -1.26 -18.40 24.53
CA LYS A 345 -1.25 -18.10 25.97
C LYS A 345 -2.33 -17.12 26.36
N GLN A 346 -2.37 -16.01 25.66
CA GLN A 346 -3.28 -14.91 25.97
C GLN A 346 -3.61 -14.12 24.71
N ILE A 347 -4.88 -13.73 24.58
CA ILE A 347 -5.36 -12.79 23.58
C ILE A 347 -5.51 -11.43 24.26
N GLU A 348 -4.81 -10.42 23.75
CA GLU A 348 -4.96 -9.05 24.23
C GLU A 348 -6.17 -8.42 23.57
N HIS A 349 -7.04 -7.80 24.37
CA HIS A 349 -8.20 -7.03 23.87
C HIS A 349 -7.80 -5.58 23.68
N GLY A 350 -8.21 -4.99 22.56
CA GLY A 350 -7.91 -3.61 22.24
C GLY A 350 -8.70 -2.61 23.10
N SER A 351 -8.16 -1.40 23.25
CA SER A 351 -8.79 -0.30 24.01
C SER A 351 -9.69 0.60 23.14
N ALA A 352 -9.55 0.54 21.81
CA ALA A 352 -10.09 1.49 20.83
C ALA A 352 -9.72 2.96 21.13
N MET A 353 -8.54 3.17 21.73
CA MET A 353 -7.99 4.50 22.03
C MET A 353 -6.67 4.69 21.28
N PHE A 354 -6.47 5.88 20.75
CA PHE A 354 -5.31 6.24 19.94
C PHE A 354 -4.53 7.40 20.57
N GLU A 355 -3.22 7.39 20.39
CA GLU A 355 -2.35 8.47 20.82
C GLU A 355 -2.48 9.69 19.87
N ASP A 356 -2.35 10.92 20.39
CA ASP A 356 -2.23 12.10 19.52
C ASP A 356 -0.86 12.12 18.85
N ARG A 357 -0.84 12.03 17.53
CA ARG A 357 0.35 11.96 16.67
C ARG A 357 0.54 13.18 15.77
N LYS A 358 -0.19 14.27 16.04
CA LYS A 358 -0.13 15.50 15.22
C LYS A 358 1.29 16.06 15.07
N LYS A 359 2.09 15.98 16.12
CA LYS A 359 3.49 16.43 16.07
C LYS A 359 4.32 15.55 15.13
N ASP A 360 4.17 14.23 15.23
CA ASP A 360 4.89 13.28 14.38
C ASP A 360 4.45 13.42 12.92
N GLN A 361 3.14 13.61 12.67
CA GLN A 361 2.58 13.87 11.35
C GLN A 361 3.15 15.16 10.73
N ALA A 362 3.18 16.26 11.49
CA ALA A 362 3.72 17.54 11.02
C ALA A 362 5.23 17.45 10.74
N GLU A 363 5.99 16.74 11.58
CA GLU A 363 7.43 16.53 11.37
C GLU A 363 7.70 15.73 10.09
N LEU A 364 6.98 14.63 9.86
CA LEU A 364 7.09 13.87 8.62
C LEU A 364 6.80 14.74 7.41
N ALA A 365 5.67 15.41 7.39
CA ALA A 365 5.25 16.23 6.26
C ALA A 365 6.26 17.35 5.96
N ASP A 366 6.81 18.02 6.99
CA ASP A 366 7.83 19.04 6.81
C ASP A 366 9.14 18.48 6.22
N HIS A 367 9.48 17.21 6.50
CA HIS A 367 10.69 16.58 5.97
C HIS A 367 10.53 15.97 4.59
N SER A 368 9.31 15.62 4.16
CA SER A 368 9.08 14.87 2.93
C SER A 368 8.77 15.73 1.70
N VAL A 369 8.16 16.93 1.88
CA VAL A 369 7.81 17.78 0.74
C VAL A 369 9.04 18.17 -0.06
N THR A 370 9.01 17.86 -1.37
CA THR A 370 10.16 17.95 -2.29
C THR A 370 9.94 19.01 -3.35
N LEU A 371 10.89 19.94 -3.49
CA LEU A 371 10.97 20.82 -4.66
C LEU A 371 11.63 20.04 -5.81
N VAL A 372 10.82 19.74 -6.84
CA VAL A 372 11.30 19.00 -8.01
C VAL A 372 11.95 19.94 -9.03
N LYS A 373 11.36 21.13 -9.22
CA LYS A 373 11.75 22.09 -10.25
C LYS A 373 11.30 23.49 -9.86
N ASP A 374 12.12 24.50 -10.08
CA ASP A 374 11.74 25.93 -10.02
C ASP A 374 12.65 26.75 -10.95
N SER A 375 12.64 26.45 -12.25
CA SER A 375 13.46 27.14 -13.26
C SER A 375 13.06 28.60 -13.46
N GLN A 376 11.80 28.96 -13.21
CA GLN A 376 11.34 30.35 -13.26
C GLN A 376 11.66 31.16 -11.98
N LYS A 377 12.21 30.53 -10.93
CA LYS A 377 12.51 31.18 -9.64
C LYS A 377 11.30 31.85 -9.00
N LEU A 378 10.18 31.16 -9.02
CA LEU A 378 8.89 31.68 -8.54
C LEU A 378 8.79 31.73 -7.01
N LEU A 379 9.41 30.74 -6.35
CA LEU A 379 9.28 30.59 -4.91
C LEU A 379 10.23 31.52 -4.13
N PRO A 380 9.81 32.04 -2.97
CA PRO A 380 8.53 31.83 -2.31
C PRO A 380 7.40 32.71 -2.89
N LEU A 381 6.18 32.19 -2.84
CA LEU A 381 4.97 32.96 -3.14
C LEU A 381 4.71 34.00 -2.04
N SER A 382 4.21 35.18 -2.45
CA SER A 382 3.74 36.17 -1.47
C SER A 382 2.47 36.88 -1.96
N PRO A 383 1.55 37.27 -1.03
CA PRO A 383 0.33 37.97 -1.40
C PRO A 383 0.58 39.37 -2.02
N GLU A 384 1.75 39.97 -1.79
CA GLU A 384 2.13 41.26 -2.38
C GLU A 384 2.39 41.15 -3.89
N LYS A 385 2.84 39.98 -4.36
CA LYS A 385 3.19 39.74 -5.77
C LYS A 385 2.21 38.83 -6.50
N HIS A 386 1.61 37.88 -5.78
CA HIS A 386 0.82 36.79 -6.34
C HIS A 386 -0.54 36.68 -5.66
N LYS A 387 -1.21 37.84 -5.44
CA LYS A 387 -2.41 37.90 -4.62
C LYS A 387 -3.57 37.07 -5.17
N LYS A 388 -3.80 37.15 -6.48
CA LYS A 388 -4.95 36.51 -7.14
C LYS A 388 -4.53 35.16 -7.70
N VAL A 389 -4.93 34.10 -7.02
CA VAL A 389 -4.60 32.71 -7.37
C VAL A 389 -5.76 32.07 -8.11
N LEU A 390 -5.52 31.55 -9.31
CA LEU A 390 -6.44 30.60 -9.95
C LEU A 390 -6.03 29.19 -9.54
N LEU A 391 -6.84 28.53 -8.72
CA LEU A 391 -6.63 27.14 -8.31
C LEU A 391 -7.35 26.21 -9.27
N GLN A 392 -6.61 25.27 -9.85
CA GLN A 392 -7.16 24.26 -10.77
C GLN A 392 -6.86 22.85 -10.26
N MET A 393 -7.91 22.09 -9.97
CA MET A 393 -7.79 20.68 -9.57
C MET A 393 -7.53 19.79 -10.78
N LEU A 394 -6.53 18.92 -10.67
CA LEU A 394 -6.22 17.87 -11.64
C LEU A 394 -6.46 16.51 -10.99
N GLY A 395 -7.33 15.71 -11.58
CA GLY A 395 -7.76 14.41 -11.05
C GLY A 395 -9.29 14.35 -10.94
N ASN A 396 -9.80 13.17 -10.63
CA ASN A 396 -11.23 12.87 -10.52
C ASN A 396 -11.55 11.97 -9.32
N PHE A 397 -10.80 12.09 -8.23
CA PHE A 397 -11.00 11.33 -7.01
C PHE A 397 -12.01 12.01 -6.08
N ASP A 398 -12.71 11.20 -5.29
CA ASP A 398 -13.70 11.69 -4.30
C ASP A 398 -13.09 12.67 -3.28
N SER A 399 -11.79 12.56 -3.03
CA SER A 399 -11.05 13.45 -2.13
C SER A 399 -10.75 14.84 -2.72
N ASN A 400 -11.04 15.10 -4.01
CA ASN A 400 -10.69 16.36 -4.68
C ASN A 400 -11.35 17.58 -4.03
N GLU A 401 -12.62 17.47 -3.66
CA GLU A 401 -13.33 18.58 -3.00
C GLU A 401 -12.67 18.95 -1.67
N ARG A 402 -12.36 17.96 -0.82
CA ARG A 402 -11.65 18.17 0.44
C ARG A 402 -10.28 18.80 0.24
N VAL A 403 -9.49 18.27 -0.70
CA VAL A 403 -8.13 18.78 -1.00
C VAL A 403 -8.20 20.22 -1.52
N SER A 404 -9.08 20.50 -2.48
CA SER A 404 -9.30 21.85 -3.03
C SER A 404 -9.67 22.84 -1.94
N GLN A 405 -10.66 22.51 -1.12
CA GLN A 405 -11.12 23.38 -0.03
C GLN A 405 -10.03 23.62 1.02
N LYS A 406 -9.26 22.59 1.38
CA LYS A 406 -8.14 22.71 2.32
C LYS A 406 -7.05 23.62 1.76
N VAL A 407 -6.61 23.41 0.51
CA VAL A 407 -5.61 24.27 -0.16
C VAL A 407 -6.08 25.72 -0.22
N LYS A 408 -7.34 25.94 -0.64
CA LYS A 408 -7.94 27.28 -0.68
C LYS A 408 -7.90 27.94 0.70
N THR A 409 -8.38 27.25 1.73
CA THR A 409 -8.43 27.77 3.11
C THR A 409 -7.04 28.17 3.62
N GLU A 410 -6.03 27.31 3.42
CA GLU A 410 -4.65 27.60 3.85
C GLU A 410 -4.07 28.84 3.13
N LEU A 411 -4.33 29.00 1.84
CA LEU A 411 -3.85 30.17 1.08
C LEU A 411 -4.60 31.45 1.48
N GLU A 412 -5.93 31.41 1.66
CA GLU A 412 -6.73 32.55 2.09
C GLU A 412 -6.34 33.07 3.47
N GLN A 413 -6.03 32.17 4.41
CA GLN A 413 -5.48 32.53 5.74
C GLN A 413 -4.13 33.27 5.64
N LEU A 414 -3.40 33.07 4.55
CA LEU A 414 -2.13 33.76 4.28
C LEU A 414 -2.30 35.07 3.51
N GLY A 415 -3.53 35.45 3.19
CA GLY A 415 -3.87 36.71 2.51
C GLY A 415 -3.96 36.65 0.99
N PHE A 416 -3.97 35.44 0.39
CA PHE A 416 -4.25 35.26 -1.02
C PHE A 416 -5.75 35.33 -1.31
N ASP A 417 -6.11 35.76 -2.50
CA ASP A 417 -7.48 35.71 -3.04
C ASP A 417 -7.57 34.51 -3.98
N VAL A 418 -8.23 33.44 -3.56
CA VAL A 418 -8.25 32.18 -4.31
C VAL A 418 -9.56 31.96 -5.04
N THR A 419 -9.48 31.86 -6.36
CA THR A 419 -10.59 31.43 -7.22
C THR A 419 -10.38 29.99 -7.62
N VAL A 420 -11.32 29.10 -7.29
CA VAL A 420 -11.30 27.72 -7.78
C VAL A 420 -11.91 27.69 -9.17
N TYR A 421 -11.21 27.09 -10.12
CA TYR A 421 -11.72 26.90 -11.46
C TYR A 421 -12.78 25.79 -11.49
N GLU A 422 -13.96 26.12 -12.01
CA GLU A 422 -15.08 25.19 -12.17
C GLU A 422 -15.31 24.95 -13.67
N PRO A 423 -14.85 23.81 -14.21
CA PRO A 423 -14.94 23.53 -15.66
C PRO A 423 -16.37 23.60 -16.21
N GLU A 424 -17.34 23.17 -15.42
CA GLU A 424 -18.75 23.09 -15.82
C GLU A 424 -19.36 24.46 -16.07
N THR A 425 -18.94 25.47 -15.33
CA THR A 425 -19.46 26.86 -15.48
C THR A 425 -18.64 27.70 -16.44
N ASN A 426 -17.35 27.39 -16.63
CA ASN A 426 -16.40 28.20 -17.39
C ASN A 426 -15.95 27.55 -18.71
N PHE A 427 -16.62 26.50 -19.16
CA PHE A 427 -16.23 25.68 -20.32
C PHE A 427 -16.10 26.48 -21.63
N TRP A 428 -16.94 27.51 -21.84
CA TRP A 428 -16.97 28.31 -23.06
C TRP A 428 -16.30 29.69 -22.93
N ASP A 429 -15.75 30.04 -21.78
CA ASP A 429 -15.05 31.30 -21.56
C ASP A 429 -13.67 31.27 -22.23
N LEU A 430 -13.64 31.57 -23.52
CA LEU A 430 -12.40 31.85 -24.23
C LEU A 430 -11.97 33.28 -23.90
N GLU A 431 -11.05 33.43 -22.99
CA GLU A 431 -10.52 34.74 -22.61
C GLU A 431 -9.35 35.15 -23.49
N THR A 432 -9.19 36.47 -23.68
CA THR A 432 -7.94 37.02 -24.25
C THR A 432 -6.82 36.91 -23.21
N VAL A 433 -5.57 36.85 -23.66
CA VAL A 433 -4.40 36.87 -22.75
C VAL A 433 -4.47 38.07 -21.80
N GLN A 434 -4.83 39.26 -22.29
CA GLN A 434 -4.93 40.45 -21.46
C GLN A 434 -6.02 40.33 -20.37
N SER A 435 -7.20 39.78 -20.71
CA SER A 435 -8.27 39.57 -19.75
C SER A 435 -7.82 38.62 -18.67
N PHE A 436 -7.28 37.47 -19.05
CA PHE A 436 -6.80 36.43 -18.13
C PHE A 436 -5.71 36.92 -17.17
N SER A 437 -4.65 37.58 -17.72
CA SER A 437 -3.54 38.12 -16.92
C SER A 437 -3.96 39.31 -16.03
N SER A 438 -5.08 39.96 -16.29
CA SER A 438 -5.63 40.99 -15.40
C SER A 438 -6.42 40.42 -14.22
N LYS A 439 -6.96 39.22 -14.39
CA LYS A 439 -7.75 38.52 -13.35
C LYS A 439 -6.87 37.76 -12.35
N TYR A 440 -5.78 37.17 -12.82
CA TYR A 440 -4.95 36.25 -12.01
C TYR A 440 -3.48 36.65 -12.07
N ASP A 441 -2.80 36.54 -10.91
CA ASP A 441 -1.36 36.78 -10.79
C ASP A 441 -0.58 35.47 -10.93
N ILE A 442 -1.22 34.31 -10.64
CA ILE A 442 -0.63 32.97 -10.67
C ILE A 442 -1.70 31.90 -10.91
N VAL A 443 -1.33 30.85 -11.62
CA VAL A 443 -2.11 29.61 -11.66
C VAL A 443 -1.46 28.53 -10.81
N LEU A 444 -2.24 27.96 -9.89
CA LEU A 444 -1.86 26.83 -9.06
C LEU A 444 -2.61 25.58 -9.53
N TYR A 445 -1.90 24.68 -10.21
CA TYR A 445 -2.37 23.33 -10.45
C TYR A 445 -2.19 22.48 -9.20
N VAL A 446 -3.27 21.87 -8.76
CA VAL A 446 -3.30 20.92 -7.64
C VAL A 446 -3.61 19.53 -8.20
N ALA A 447 -2.58 18.69 -8.34
CA ALA A 447 -2.78 17.32 -8.77
C ALA A 447 -3.07 16.42 -7.56
N ASN A 448 -4.25 15.80 -7.57
CA ASN A 448 -4.68 14.82 -6.58
C ASN A 448 -5.08 13.54 -7.32
N ILE A 449 -4.06 12.80 -7.75
CA ILE A 449 -4.21 11.54 -8.48
C ILE A 449 -3.54 10.46 -7.65
N GLU A 450 -4.39 9.61 -7.07
CA GLU A 450 -3.97 8.51 -6.22
C GLU A 450 -3.91 7.20 -7.00
N ASN A 451 -3.07 6.29 -6.57
CA ASN A 451 -3.13 4.91 -7.00
C ASN A 451 -4.26 4.19 -6.24
N ALA A 452 -4.99 3.35 -6.96
CA ALA A 452 -6.08 2.55 -6.41
C ALA A 452 -6.18 1.22 -7.17
N SER A 453 -6.81 0.22 -6.53
CA SER A 453 -7.13 -1.05 -7.19
C SER A 453 -8.05 -0.84 -8.40
N ASN A 454 -7.91 -1.68 -9.40
CA ASN A 454 -8.69 -1.67 -10.64
C ASN A 454 -8.47 -0.43 -11.53
N GLN A 455 -7.30 0.16 -11.46
CA GLN A 455 -6.88 1.24 -12.34
C GLN A 455 -6.03 0.74 -13.51
N THR A 456 -6.24 1.33 -14.68
CA THR A 456 -5.37 1.11 -15.84
C THR A 456 -4.27 2.15 -15.94
N VAL A 457 -4.49 3.35 -15.41
CA VAL A 457 -3.53 4.46 -15.42
C VAL A 457 -3.73 5.35 -14.18
N ALA A 458 -2.64 5.93 -13.69
CA ALA A 458 -2.64 6.94 -12.63
C ALA A 458 -2.04 8.26 -13.17
N ARG A 459 -2.65 8.83 -14.23
CA ARG A 459 -2.17 10.01 -14.96
C ARG A 459 -3.26 11.07 -15.10
N ILE A 460 -2.87 12.29 -15.44
CA ILE A 460 -3.81 13.37 -15.74
C ILE A 460 -4.62 13.01 -16.98
N ASN A 461 -5.93 12.95 -16.82
CA ASN A 461 -6.86 12.70 -17.92
C ASN A 461 -7.51 14.03 -18.35
N TRP A 462 -6.86 14.71 -19.31
CA TRP A 462 -7.33 15.99 -19.83
C TRP A 462 -8.71 15.92 -20.49
N HIS A 463 -9.10 14.78 -21.05
CA HIS A 463 -10.41 14.61 -21.67
C HIS A 463 -11.55 14.75 -20.66
N THR A 464 -11.41 14.18 -19.46
CA THR A 464 -12.41 14.30 -18.39
C THR A 464 -12.43 15.70 -17.76
N LEU A 465 -11.37 16.48 -17.94
CA LEU A 465 -11.26 17.86 -17.48
C LEU A 465 -11.78 18.88 -18.51
N PHE A 466 -12.38 18.44 -19.60
CA PHE A 466 -12.92 19.28 -20.68
C PHE A 466 -11.88 20.29 -21.23
N GLY A 467 -10.88 19.81 -21.94
CA GLY A 467 -9.70 20.52 -22.36
C GLY A 467 -9.88 21.62 -23.42
N LEU A 468 -10.92 22.44 -23.37
CA LEU A 468 -11.09 23.60 -24.28
C LEU A 468 -11.08 24.97 -23.57
N GLY A 469 -11.09 24.98 -22.24
CA GLY A 469 -11.14 26.21 -21.46
C GLY A 469 -9.80 26.58 -20.82
N ASN A 470 -9.86 27.39 -19.78
CA ASN A 470 -8.72 27.86 -19.02
C ASN A 470 -8.10 26.76 -18.09
N ASN A 471 -8.53 25.54 -18.19
CA ASN A 471 -7.92 24.40 -17.49
C ASN A 471 -6.67 23.84 -18.21
N LEU A 472 -6.57 24.00 -19.54
CA LEU A 472 -5.34 23.67 -20.26
C LEU A 472 -4.25 24.73 -20.03
N PRO A 473 -2.97 24.35 -19.92
CA PRO A 473 -1.89 25.26 -19.57
C PRO A 473 -1.40 26.15 -20.74
N TRP A 474 -2.32 26.73 -21.53
CA TRP A 474 -1.98 27.65 -22.64
C TRP A 474 -1.29 28.91 -22.15
N PHE A 475 -1.52 29.32 -20.93
CA PHE A 475 -1.08 30.56 -20.30
C PHE A 475 0.30 30.45 -19.60
N VAL A 476 0.99 29.29 -19.63
CA VAL A 476 2.23 29.07 -18.86
C VAL A 476 3.37 30.03 -19.20
N LYS A 477 3.32 30.71 -20.34
CA LYS A 477 4.28 31.75 -20.73
C LYS A 477 3.75 33.16 -20.51
N GLU A 478 2.49 33.30 -20.13
CA GLU A 478 1.81 34.58 -19.92
C GLU A 478 1.77 34.96 -18.43
N ILE A 479 1.52 34.00 -17.56
CA ILE A 479 1.53 34.20 -16.10
C ILE A 479 2.26 33.05 -15.39
N PRO A 480 2.86 33.29 -14.21
CA PRO A 480 3.51 32.25 -13.44
C PRO A 480 2.56 31.08 -13.18
N THR A 481 3.07 29.86 -13.37
CA THR A 481 2.30 28.63 -13.19
C THR A 481 3.08 27.64 -12.33
N LEU A 482 2.41 27.10 -11.32
CA LEU A 482 2.96 26.15 -10.36
C LEU A 482 2.13 24.87 -10.35
N LEU A 483 2.77 23.72 -10.26
CA LEU A 483 2.15 22.44 -9.96
C LEU A 483 2.55 21.95 -8.58
N ILE A 484 1.55 21.62 -7.74
CA ILE A 484 1.76 20.83 -6.54
C ILE A 484 1.02 19.49 -6.68
N SER A 485 1.73 18.37 -6.47
CA SER A 485 1.15 17.03 -6.50
C SER A 485 1.03 16.44 -5.10
N PHE A 486 -0.18 16.05 -4.73
CA PHE A 486 -0.49 15.40 -3.45
C PHE A 486 -0.56 13.86 -3.53
N GLY A 487 -0.13 13.28 -4.62
CA GLY A 487 -0.07 11.83 -4.83
C GLY A 487 1.07 11.46 -5.77
N ASN A 488 0.72 10.98 -6.96
CA ASN A 488 1.65 10.53 -7.98
C ASN A 488 2.77 11.57 -8.27
N PRO A 489 4.06 11.21 -8.17
CA PRO A 489 5.19 12.14 -8.33
C PRO A 489 5.58 12.42 -9.80
N TYR A 490 4.91 11.82 -10.78
CA TYR A 490 5.36 11.74 -12.17
C TYR A 490 4.66 12.70 -13.14
N HIS A 491 3.93 13.70 -12.63
CA HIS A 491 3.12 14.60 -13.48
C HIS A 491 3.94 15.55 -14.37
N LEU A 492 5.27 15.63 -14.18
CA LEU A 492 6.14 16.28 -15.16
C LEU A 492 6.07 15.62 -16.55
N PHE A 493 5.72 14.33 -16.60
CA PHE A 493 5.49 13.65 -17.88
C PHE A 493 4.26 14.20 -18.62
N ASP A 494 3.23 14.62 -17.88
CA ASP A 494 1.97 15.15 -18.42
C ASP A 494 1.99 16.69 -18.58
N LEU A 495 2.83 17.37 -17.80
CA LEU A 495 2.95 18.83 -17.71
C LEU A 495 4.41 19.31 -17.80
N PRO A 496 5.17 18.92 -18.84
CA PRO A 496 6.60 19.27 -18.93
C PRO A 496 6.85 20.78 -19.05
N MET A 497 5.84 21.54 -19.51
CA MET A 497 5.92 22.99 -19.70
C MET A 497 5.80 23.80 -18.40
N VAL A 498 5.35 23.20 -17.29
CA VAL A 498 5.27 23.90 -15.99
C VAL A 498 6.66 23.98 -15.38
N GLU A 499 7.05 25.20 -15.01
CA GLU A 499 8.45 25.51 -14.61
C GLU A 499 8.68 25.45 -13.10
N THR A 500 7.61 25.35 -12.28
CA THR A 500 7.71 25.15 -10.82
C THR A 500 6.85 23.96 -10.41
N VAL A 501 7.48 22.94 -9.81
CA VAL A 501 6.82 21.68 -9.46
C VAL A 501 7.25 21.21 -8.08
N VAL A 502 6.26 20.86 -7.24
CA VAL A 502 6.42 20.36 -5.87
C VAL A 502 5.67 19.04 -5.73
N ASN A 503 6.31 18.04 -5.12
CA ASN A 503 5.70 16.77 -4.77
C ASN A 503 5.58 16.61 -3.25
N THR A 504 4.41 16.14 -2.77
CA THR A 504 4.16 15.83 -1.36
C THR A 504 3.98 14.34 -1.11
N TYR A 505 3.68 13.56 -2.16
CA TYR A 505 3.46 12.09 -2.15
C TYR A 505 2.25 11.62 -1.32
N CYS A 506 1.53 12.55 -0.68
CA CYS A 506 0.39 12.25 0.17
C CYS A 506 -0.57 13.44 0.23
N ASN A 507 -1.89 13.20 0.34
CA ASN A 507 -2.93 14.21 0.36
C ASN A 507 -3.60 14.39 1.73
N TYR A 508 -3.00 13.88 2.80
CA TYR A 508 -3.50 14.12 4.16
C TYR A 508 -3.28 15.59 4.54
N ASP A 509 -4.13 16.11 5.44
CA ASP A 509 -4.16 17.55 5.75
C ASP A 509 -2.81 18.12 6.18
N HIS A 510 -2.04 17.39 6.98
CA HIS A 510 -0.70 17.83 7.39
C HIS A 510 0.30 17.92 6.23
N PHE A 511 0.14 17.14 5.16
CA PHE A 511 0.95 17.29 3.93
C PHE A 511 0.51 18.50 3.10
N ILE A 512 -0.79 18.81 3.06
CA ILE A 512 -1.30 20.02 2.41
C ILE A 512 -0.76 21.25 3.14
N GLU A 513 -0.86 21.28 4.47
CA GLU A 513 -0.34 22.36 5.32
C GLU A 513 1.17 22.56 5.13
N ALA A 514 1.94 21.48 5.15
CA ALA A 514 3.39 21.52 4.92
C ALA A 514 3.72 22.01 3.49
N GLY A 515 3.02 21.51 2.46
CA GLY A 515 3.17 21.94 1.09
C GLY A 515 2.98 23.46 0.94
N ILE A 516 1.86 23.98 1.42
CA ILE A 516 1.56 25.42 1.39
C ILE A 516 2.58 26.23 2.18
N SER A 517 2.98 25.75 3.38
CA SER A 517 4.02 26.39 4.19
C SER A 517 5.33 26.59 3.44
N LYS A 518 5.74 25.58 2.64
CA LYS A 518 6.97 25.65 1.83
C LYS A 518 6.80 26.55 0.61
N LEU A 519 5.63 26.54 -0.04
CA LEU A 519 5.37 27.44 -1.17
C LEU A 519 5.52 28.91 -0.77
N VAL A 520 5.15 29.30 0.46
CA VAL A 520 5.26 30.68 0.96
C VAL A 520 6.54 30.95 1.75
N GLY A 521 7.48 30.01 1.79
CA GLY A 521 8.78 30.20 2.42
C GLY A 521 8.79 30.18 3.96
N LYS A 522 7.71 29.69 4.62
CA LYS A 522 7.68 29.55 6.09
C LYS A 522 8.63 28.45 6.59
N SER A 523 8.90 27.43 5.78
CA SER A 523 9.91 26.42 6.05
C SER A 523 10.65 26.03 4.74
N PRO A 524 11.93 25.63 4.81
CA PRO A 524 12.70 25.22 3.64
C PRO A 524 12.26 23.83 3.14
N PHE A 525 12.43 23.57 1.84
CA PHE A 525 12.29 22.23 1.29
C PHE A 525 13.41 21.32 1.83
N LYS A 526 13.02 20.14 2.35
CA LYS A 526 13.95 19.15 2.92
C LYS A 526 13.87 17.80 2.21
N GLY A 527 12.72 17.52 1.58
CA GLY A 527 12.47 16.24 0.95
C GLY A 527 13.39 15.94 -0.22
N VAL A 528 13.75 14.68 -0.35
CA VAL A 528 14.54 14.15 -1.47
C VAL A 528 13.65 13.18 -2.24
N SER A 529 13.54 13.35 -3.57
CA SER A 529 12.67 12.46 -4.35
C SER A 529 13.19 11.02 -4.31
N PRO A 530 12.40 10.05 -3.84
CA PRO A 530 12.80 8.63 -3.80
C PRO A 530 12.67 7.93 -5.15
N VAL A 531 12.26 8.66 -6.17
CA VAL A 531 12.10 8.20 -7.55
C VAL A 531 12.62 9.27 -8.52
N ASN A 532 12.81 8.90 -9.79
CA ASN A 532 13.12 9.89 -10.83
C ASN A 532 11.83 10.59 -11.32
N PRO A 533 11.53 11.82 -10.88
CA PRO A 533 10.30 12.53 -11.28
C PRO A 533 10.29 12.95 -12.75
N PHE A 534 11.42 12.86 -13.44
CA PHE A 534 11.56 13.11 -14.87
C PHE A 534 11.28 11.87 -15.72
N CYS A 535 10.78 10.78 -15.11
CA CYS A 535 10.33 9.57 -15.80
C CYS A 535 11.39 8.91 -16.68
N ASN A 536 12.68 8.97 -16.27
CA ASN A 536 13.85 8.50 -17.04
C ASN A 536 13.96 9.17 -18.44
N ASN A 537 13.42 10.37 -18.57
CA ASN A 537 13.51 11.15 -19.80
C ASN A 537 14.60 12.23 -19.62
N ASP A 538 15.80 11.96 -20.16
CA ASP A 538 16.94 12.87 -20.06
C ASP A 538 16.68 14.22 -20.68
N LEU A 539 15.86 14.28 -21.75
CA LEU A 539 15.47 15.55 -22.36
C LEU A 539 14.65 16.44 -21.40
N LEU A 540 13.76 15.86 -20.60
CA LEU A 540 13.02 16.60 -19.56
C LEU A 540 13.94 17.14 -18.48
N LYS A 541 15.04 16.44 -18.18
CA LYS A 541 16.05 16.84 -17.22
C LYS A 541 16.95 17.94 -17.81
N GLU A 542 17.44 17.77 -19.03
CA GLU A 542 18.33 18.74 -19.70
C GLU A 542 17.65 20.09 -19.96
N LEU A 543 16.35 20.10 -20.29
CA LEU A 543 15.56 21.32 -20.41
C LEU A 543 15.44 22.12 -19.10
N ASN A 544 15.74 21.50 -17.96
CA ASN A 544 15.76 22.16 -16.65
C ASN A 544 17.15 22.69 -16.28
N ASP A 545 18.22 22.01 -16.69
CA ASP A 545 19.59 22.40 -16.38
C ASP A 545 20.09 23.51 -17.33
N ALA A 546 19.40 23.76 -18.45
CA ALA A 546 19.76 24.75 -19.45
C ALA A 546 19.17 26.17 -19.23
N ASN A 547 18.36 26.37 -18.19
CA ASN A 547 17.78 27.65 -17.77
C ASN A 547 18.18 27.99 -16.33
#